data_91c78a8fd252aef8efe50d1dfdf56b40
#
_entry.id   91c78a8fd252aef8efe50d1dfdf56b40
#
_cell.length_a   1.000
_cell.length_b   1.000
_cell.length_c   1.000
_cell.angle_alpha   90.00
_cell.angle_beta   90.00
_cell.angle_gamma   90.00
#
_symmetry.space_group_name_H-M   'P 1'
#
loop_
_entity.id
_entity.type
_entity.pdbx_description
1 polymer ?
#
loop_
_entity_poly.entity_id
_entity_poly.type
_entity_poly.pdbx_seq_one_letter_code
_entity_poly.pdbx_strand_id
1 'polypeptide(L)'
;MKRCPTCAEVYHDDSLRFCRNDGVELKLYTSEDKQTLIKLPSVVGAMPLTEALQPPTLPKLSQLTFAEAIEEYPAWSPSGEEIAFSREDEGIRSIFIKNLTSGNERRLTSSDNDDIQPSWTPDAKAVLFVRAKQAKVKLEPGDVFGSFFDGDIWSIDLATGSERRLIANAFNPDCSPDGKRIAFDASLAGPRRIWATDSRGYNPQQLTSDVSEGISHVRPRWSPDGTRVVFQSVERTKFDVRVVDLARGRSSWVTNDAVQDLIPVWSSSGRFIYFSSYRGGGINIWRVAMSTEGTPAGAPQQLTNGAGQDVEIAISRKASRLAFSILRQNADIWRLPVSPATGKPAGAPIEVITTTREDSRGVWSPDSKTIAFNSDRTGEMNIWLHSIESAQTRQLTKGSGGDFQANWSPDGKRIAFFSSRAGTADIWCVEVESGELKRLTKSDSVDVNPFFSPDGEMIAYNSDQSGRPEVWVMNADGSNARQLAGVGLVGHFMQWQPGGDALIFRCPGGGRPVTMKVRLDGSDPEVMPEVAGGAHMSYSPDHSRIMDVIGHKTLWVSPLNGGKPEKVFEFDDPDVRIDYPVWSPDGRWVLFDRFRPQGGDIWMMENFE
;
A
#
# COMPACT_ATOMS: atom_id res chain seq x y z
N MET A 1 1.15 44.61 0.65
CA MET A 1 1.46 43.31 0.00
C MET A 1 2.93 43.27 -0.39
N LYS A 2 3.60 42.18 -0.15
CA LYS A 2 5.01 41.98 -0.52
C LYS A 2 5.11 40.85 -1.55
N ARG A 3 6.05 40.97 -2.47
CA ARG A 3 6.29 39.97 -3.52
C ARG A 3 7.72 39.47 -3.48
N CYS A 4 7.92 38.16 -3.66
CA CYS A 4 9.23 37.58 -3.84
C CYS A 4 9.80 37.95 -5.24
N PRO A 5 10.98 38.52 -5.34
CA PRO A 5 11.58 38.87 -6.64
C PRO A 5 12.01 37.63 -7.45
N THR A 6 12.17 36.47 -6.80
CA THR A 6 12.64 35.23 -7.43
C THR A 6 11.51 34.32 -7.88
N CYS A 7 10.60 33.94 -6.97
CA CYS A 7 9.49 33.01 -7.31
C CYS A 7 8.16 33.70 -7.64
N ALA A 8 8.12 35.04 -7.57
CA ALA A 8 6.94 35.87 -7.86
C ALA A 8 5.75 35.71 -6.91
N GLU A 9 5.83 34.88 -5.84
CA GLU A 9 4.78 34.70 -4.83
C GLU A 9 4.41 36.00 -4.13
N VAL A 10 3.12 36.20 -3.86
CA VAL A 10 2.61 37.42 -3.22
C VAL A 10 2.11 37.11 -1.81
N TYR A 11 2.60 37.85 -0.83
CA TYR A 11 2.25 37.69 0.58
C TYR A 11 1.41 38.89 1.08
N HIS A 12 0.30 38.60 1.72
CA HIS A 12 -0.57 39.60 2.34
C HIS A 12 -0.21 39.92 3.80
N ASP A 13 0.75 39.19 4.35
CA ASP A 13 1.25 39.38 5.71
C ASP A 13 2.41 40.37 5.70
N ASP A 14 2.15 41.56 6.23
CA ASP A 14 3.12 42.65 6.27
C ASP A 14 4.26 42.40 7.28
N SER A 15 4.13 41.43 8.19
CA SER A 15 5.17 41.05 9.13
C SER A 15 6.23 40.11 8.51
N LEU A 16 5.92 39.45 7.42
CA LEU A 16 6.85 38.57 6.72
C LEU A 16 7.96 39.38 6.02
N ARG A 17 9.19 39.05 6.35
CA ARG A 17 10.39 39.69 5.78
C ARG A 17 11.03 38.89 4.65
N PHE A 18 10.88 37.57 4.68
CA PHE A 18 11.49 36.66 3.70
C PHE A 18 10.46 35.74 3.07
N CYS A 19 10.68 35.35 1.82
CA CYS A 19 9.85 34.38 1.10
C CYS A 19 9.90 33.01 1.77
N ARG A 20 8.74 32.34 1.90
CA ARG A 20 8.64 31.01 2.53
C ARG A 20 9.19 29.90 1.65
N ASN A 21 9.24 30.11 0.32
CA ASN A 21 9.66 29.09 -0.64
C ASN A 21 11.17 29.10 -0.91
N ASP A 22 11.82 30.26 -0.95
CA ASP A 22 13.22 30.41 -1.35
C ASP A 22 14.11 31.24 -0.40
N GLY A 23 13.52 31.74 0.71
CA GLY A 23 14.24 32.51 1.72
C GLY A 23 14.71 33.89 1.28
N VAL A 24 14.31 34.36 0.11
CA VAL A 24 14.73 35.69 -0.43
C VAL A 24 13.91 36.79 0.23
N GLU A 25 14.54 37.95 0.47
CA GLU A 25 13.88 39.11 1.10
C GLU A 25 12.74 39.65 0.22
N LEU A 26 11.52 39.74 0.81
CA LEU A 26 10.32 40.19 0.12
C LEU A 26 10.37 41.73 -0.12
N LYS A 27 9.96 42.18 -1.32
CA LYS A 27 9.83 43.58 -1.66
C LYS A 27 8.35 44.03 -1.58
N LEU A 28 8.15 45.28 -1.15
CA LEU A 28 6.82 45.90 -1.19
C LEU A 28 6.36 46.04 -2.64
N TYR A 29 5.13 45.57 -2.89
CA TYR A 29 4.49 45.68 -4.19
C TYR A 29 3.76 47.01 -4.27
N THR A 30 4.23 47.93 -5.12
CA THR A 30 3.64 49.27 -5.33
C THR A 30 2.80 49.29 -6.59
N SER A 31 1.89 50.28 -6.70
CA SER A 31 1.02 50.44 -7.86
C SER A 31 1.77 50.77 -9.17
N GLU A 32 3.01 51.22 -9.09
CA GLU A 32 3.86 51.52 -10.27
C GLU A 32 4.41 50.25 -10.94
N ASP A 33 4.49 49.12 -10.21
CA ASP A 33 4.94 47.83 -10.77
C ASP A 33 3.92 47.20 -11.73
N LYS A 34 2.74 47.79 -11.87
CA LYS A 34 1.69 47.31 -12.81
C LYS A 34 1.95 47.75 -14.27
N GLN A 35 2.92 48.60 -14.57
CA GLN A 35 3.13 49.15 -15.91
C GLN A 35 4.20 48.47 -16.76
N THR A 36 4.91 47.48 -16.25
CA THR A 36 5.87 46.70 -17.07
C THR A 36 5.24 45.43 -17.61
N LEU A 37 4.13 45.57 -18.34
CA LEU A 37 3.64 44.54 -19.23
C LEU A 37 4.47 44.60 -20.51
N ILE A 38 5.25 43.58 -20.76
CA ILE A 38 6.00 43.26 -21.95
C ILE A 38 5.16 43.58 -23.20
N LYS A 39 5.62 44.53 -24.02
CA LYS A 39 5.14 44.69 -25.40
C LYS A 39 5.53 43.47 -26.21
N LEU A 40 4.56 42.59 -26.44
CA LEU A 40 4.66 41.56 -27.48
C LEU A 40 4.52 42.25 -28.86
N PRO A 41 5.27 41.81 -29.88
CA PRO A 41 5.14 42.35 -31.21
C PRO A 41 3.75 42.00 -31.79
N SER A 42 3.10 42.99 -32.38
CA SER A 42 1.82 42.85 -33.06
C SER A 42 1.96 41.97 -34.30
N VAL A 43 1.41 40.74 -34.23
CA VAL A 43 1.08 39.97 -35.43
C VAL A 43 -0.42 40.11 -35.66
N VAL A 44 -0.75 40.76 -36.74
CA VAL A 44 -2.11 40.98 -37.23
C VAL A 44 -2.67 39.64 -37.73
N GLY A 45 -3.80 39.26 -37.14
CA GLY A 45 -4.60 38.11 -37.57
C GLY A 45 -5.79 37.97 -36.65
N ALA A 46 -6.87 38.72 -36.91
CA ALA A 46 -8.10 38.64 -36.13
C ALA A 46 -8.77 37.29 -36.36
N MET A 47 -8.70 36.37 -35.39
CA MET A 47 -9.68 35.28 -35.25
C MET A 47 -10.81 35.74 -34.30
N PRO A 48 -12.08 35.38 -34.57
CA PRO A 48 -13.19 35.82 -33.73
C PRO A 48 -13.12 35.18 -32.34
N LEU A 49 -13.08 36.03 -31.32
CA LEU A 49 -13.30 35.66 -29.91
C LEU A 49 -14.77 35.35 -29.71
N THR A 50 -15.17 34.09 -29.88
CA THR A 50 -16.45 33.58 -29.36
C THR A 50 -16.30 32.09 -29.00
N GLU A 51 -15.51 31.80 -28.02
CA GLU A 51 -15.75 30.67 -27.11
C GLU A 51 -15.42 31.20 -25.71
N ALA A 52 -16.47 31.53 -24.98
CA ALA A 52 -16.36 31.80 -23.56
C ALA A 52 -15.76 30.55 -22.91
N LEU A 53 -14.53 30.67 -22.42
CA LEU A 53 -13.93 29.65 -21.54
C LEU A 53 -14.91 29.36 -20.43
N GLN A 54 -15.62 28.25 -20.51
CA GLN A 54 -16.41 27.76 -19.40
C GLN A 54 -15.43 27.58 -18.22
N PRO A 55 -15.80 28.00 -17.02
CA PRO A 55 -14.96 27.75 -15.86
C PRO A 55 -14.70 26.24 -15.77
N PRO A 56 -13.47 25.81 -15.41
CA PRO A 56 -13.17 24.40 -15.30
C PRO A 56 -14.20 23.74 -14.39
N THR A 57 -14.93 22.77 -14.92
CA THR A 57 -15.89 22.00 -14.13
C THR A 57 -15.11 21.19 -13.10
N LEU A 58 -15.43 21.40 -11.82
CA LEU A 58 -14.80 20.63 -10.74
C LEU A 58 -15.14 19.14 -10.91
N PRO A 59 -14.22 18.23 -10.56
CA PRO A 59 -14.50 16.80 -10.54
C PRO A 59 -15.74 16.50 -9.70
N LYS A 60 -16.68 15.73 -10.25
CA LYS A 60 -17.88 15.32 -9.55
C LYS A 60 -17.72 13.89 -9.07
N LEU A 61 -17.81 13.68 -7.76
CA LEU A 61 -17.81 12.35 -7.13
C LEU A 61 -19.25 11.89 -6.87
N SER A 62 -19.55 10.64 -7.17
CA SER A 62 -20.82 9.99 -6.84
C SER A 62 -20.61 8.54 -6.45
N GLN A 63 -21.29 8.10 -5.40
CA GLN A 63 -21.28 6.70 -4.97
C GLN A 63 -22.17 5.88 -5.90
N LEU A 64 -21.66 4.77 -6.41
CA LEU A 64 -22.39 3.90 -7.33
C LEU A 64 -23.07 2.73 -6.63
N THR A 65 -22.48 2.19 -5.57
CA THR A 65 -22.99 1.04 -4.85
C THR A 65 -23.18 1.36 -3.36
N PHE A 66 -24.10 0.66 -2.69
CA PHE A 66 -24.57 1.01 -1.35
C PHE A 66 -24.81 -0.23 -0.47
N ALA A 67 -24.25 -1.39 -0.81
CA ALA A 67 -24.43 -2.59 0.00
C ALA A 67 -23.61 -2.49 1.31
N GLU A 68 -24.04 -3.19 2.35
CA GLU A 68 -23.24 -3.34 3.57
C GLU A 68 -22.05 -4.31 3.38
N ALA A 69 -21.91 -4.87 2.19
CA ALA A 69 -20.86 -5.82 1.79
C ALA A 69 -19.68 -5.11 1.14
N ILE A 70 -18.53 -5.79 1.10
CA ILE A 70 -17.35 -5.30 0.40
C ILE A 70 -17.55 -5.42 -1.11
N GLU A 71 -17.46 -4.30 -1.82
CA GLU A 71 -17.59 -4.20 -3.27
C GLU A 71 -16.29 -3.67 -3.88
N GLU A 72 -15.68 -4.48 -4.75
CA GLU A 72 -14.33 -4.24 -5.27
C GLU A 72 -14.24 -4.53 -6.78
N TYR A 73 -13.12 -4.15 -7.38
CA TYR A 73 -12.76 -4.45 -8.77
C TYR A 73 -13.78 -3.95 -9.78
N PRO A 74 -14.10 -2.65 -9.82
CA PRO A 74 -15.01 -2.13 -10.83
C PRO A 74 -14.45 -2.33 -12.24
N ALA A 75 -15.33 -2.65 -13.19
CA ALA A 75 -14.99 -2.78 -14.61
C ALA A 75 -16.11 -2.25 -15.48
N TRP A 76 -15.82 -1.25 -16.30
CA TRP A 76 -16.78 -0.65 -17.20
C TRP A 76 -17.14 -1.53 -18.37
N SER A 77 -18.43 -1.60 -18.71
CA SER A 77 -18.86 -2.12 -20.01
C SER A 77 -18.32 -1.25 -21.14
N PRO A 78 -18.15 -1.79 -22.36
CA PRO A 78 -17.70 -1.02 -23.51
C PRO A 78 -18.61 0.18 -23.86
N SER A 79 -19.90 0.12 -23.52
CA SER A 79 -20.83 1.24 -23.67
C SER A 79 -20.66 2.34 -22.61
N GLY A 80 -20.10 2.01 -21.45
CA GLY A 80 -20.05 2.89 -20.29
C GLY A 80 -21.39 3.02 -19.53
N GLU A 81 -22.39 2.19 -19.87
CA GLU A 81 -23.72 2.20 -19.24
C GLU A 81 -23.86 1.20 -18.11
N GLU A 82 -22.99 0.20 -18.07
CA GLU A 82 -22.96 -0.83 -17.03
C GLU A 82 -21.58 -0.91 -16.38
N ILE A 83 -21.57 -1.32 -15.14
CA ILE A 83 -20.34 -1.61 -14.38
C ILE A 83 -20.44 -3.01 -13.78
N ALA A 84 -19.41 -3.82 -14.02
CA ALA A 84 -19.24 -5.10 -13.32
C ALA A 84 -18.33 -4.90 -12.12
N PHE A 85 -18.56 -5.65 -11.04
CA PHE A 85 -17.76 -5.60 -9.82
C PHE A 85 -17.91 -6.90 -9.04
N SER A 86 -16.99 -7.18 -8.13
CA SER A 86 -17.14 -8.26 -7.16
C SER A 86 -17.79 -7.75 -5.90
N ARG A 87 -18.75 -8.51 -5.36
CA ARG A 87 -19.40 -8.26 -4.06
C ARG A 87 -19.29 -9.50 -3.19
N GLU A 88 -18.90 -9.30 -1.96
CA GLU A 88 -18.89 -10.34 -0.95
C GLU A 88 -20.30 -10.60 -0.42
N ASP A 89 -20.68 -11.88 -0.37
CA ASP A 89 -21.93 -12.33 0.18
C ASP A 89 -21.65 -13.64 0.94
N GLU A 90 -21.98 -13.68 2.23
CA GLU A 90 -21.69 -14.84 3.11
C GLU A 90 -20.21 -15.32 3.07
N GLY A 91 -19.26 -14.38 2.96
CA GLY A 91 -17.81 -14.66 2.97
C GLY A 91 -17.21 -15.09 1.62
N ILE A 92 -18.00 -15.12 0.54
CA ILE A 92 -17.56 -15.47 -0.82
C ILE A 92 -17.95 -14.34 -1.77
N ARG A 93 -17.05 -13.97 -2.65
CA ARG A 93 -17.31 -12.93 -3.65
C ARG A 93 -17.92 -13.53 -4.91
N SER A 94 -18.83 -12.79 -5.50
CA SER A 94 -19.44 -13.07 -6.81
C SER A 94 -19.38 -11.83 -7.68
N ILE A 95 -19.42 -12.02 -8.99
CA ILE A 95 -19.50 -10.91 -9.93
C ILE A 95 -20.94 -10.44 -10.06
N PHE A 96 -21.13 -9.13 -9.92
CA PHE A 96 -22.39 -8.42 -10.13
C PHE A 96 -22.26 -7.45 -11.29
N ILE A 97 -23.36 -7.10 -11.91
CA ILE A 97 -23.45 -6.04 -12.93
C ILE A 97 -24.55 -5.08 -12.49
N LYS A 98 -24.21 -3.78 -12.51
CA LYS A 98 -25.16 -2.68 -12.28
C LYS A 98 -25.33 -1.87 -13.56
N ASN A 99 -26.58 -1.64 -13.93
CA ASN A 99 -26.93 -0.69 -14.98
C ASN A 99 -27.10 0.71 -14.38
N LEU A 100 -26.34 1.69 -14.86
CA LEU A 100 -26.31 3.03 -14.27
C LEU A 100 -27.54 3.88 -14.57
N THR A 101 -28.25 3.59 -15.65
CA THR A 101 -29.47 4.34 -16.03
C THR A 101 -30.67 3.86 -15.25
N SER A 102 -30.88 2.55 -15.15
CA SER A 102 -32.02 1.97 -14.43
C SER A 102 -31.75 1.77 -12.94
N GLY A 103 -30.49 1.77 -12.50
CA GLY A 103 -30.08 1.41 -11.14
C GLY A 103 -30.15 -0.09 -10.83
N ASN A 104 -30.64 -0.91 -11.76
CA ASN A 104 -30.81 -2.34 -11.55
C ASN A 104 -29.48 -3.07 -11.42
N GLU A 105 -29.39 -3.95 -10.45
CA GLU A 105 -28.26 -4.85 -10.23
C GLU A 105 -28.67 -6.29 -10.49
N ARG A 106 -27.75 -7.08 -11.01
CA ARG A 106 -27.90 -8.53 -11.18
C ARG A 106 -26.62 -9.26 -10.82
N ARG A 107 -26.75 -10.37 -10.13
CA ARG A 107 -25.65 -11.31 -9.91
C ARG A 107 -25.34 -12.02 -11.21
N LEU A 108 -24.06 -12.04 -11.61
CA LEU A 108 -23.63 -12.69 -12.85
C LEU A 108 -23.11 -14.09 -12.61
N THR A 109 -22.31 -14.30 -11.55
CA THR A 109 -21.78 -15.62 -11.18
C THR A 109 -22.44 -16.14 -9.92
N SER A 110 -22.62 -17.48 -9.82
CA SER A 110 -23.36 -18.12 -8.73
C SER A 110 -22.71 -19.40 -8.21
N SER A 111 -21.38 -19.56 -8.42
CA SER A 111 -20.65 -20.71 -7.89
C SER A 111 -20.35 -20.52 -6.39
N ASP A 112 -19.97 -21.62 -5.72
CA ASP A 112 -19.44 -21.60 -4.35
C ASP A 112 -17.96 -21.17 -4.31
N ASN A 113 -17.37 -20.83 -5.43
CA ASN A 113 -15.99 -20.34 -5.53
C ASN A 113 -15.98 -18.81 -5.47
N ASP A 114 -14.89 -18.27 -4.95
CA ASP A 114 -14.66 -16.84 -4.89
C ASP A 114 -14.31 -16.29 -6.29
N ASP A 115 -15.11 -15.33 -6.78
CA ASP A 115 -14.98 -14.72 -8.10
C ASP A 115 -14.62 -13.22 -7.97
N ILE A 116 -13.48 -12.81 -8.56
CA ILE A 116 -12.95 -11.44 -8.46
C ILE A 116 -12.44 -10.93 -9.82
N GLN A 117 -12.06 -9.66 -9.88
CA GLN A 117 -11.34 -9.02 -11.00
C GLN A 117 -12.08 -9.17 -12.34
N PRO A 118 -13.34 -8.71 -12.44
CA PRO A 118 -14.06 -8.74 -13.71
C PRO A 118 -13.40 -7.84 -14.77
N SER A 119 -13.49 -8.26 -16.04
CA SER A 119 -13.05 -7.50 -17.20
C SER A 119 -13.95 -7.80 -18.39
N TRP A 120 -14.51 -6.76 -19.00
CA TRP A 120 -15.40 -6.92 -20.15
C TRP A 120 -14.63 -7.20 -21.45
N THR A 121 -15.21 -8.06 -22.30
CA THR A 121 -14.77 -8.14 -23.70
C THR A 121 -15.19 -6.87 -24.47
N PRO A 122 -14.39 -6.35 -25.42
CA PRO A 122 -14.71 -5.12 -26.15
C PRO A 122 -16.00 -5.16 -26.97
N ASP A 123 -16.48 -6.35 -27.33
CA ASP A 123 -17.75 -6.59 -28.03
C ASP A 123 -18.95 -6.71 -27.08
N ALA A 124 -18.74 -6.56 -25.78
CA ALA A 124 -19.74 -6.67 -24.72
C ALA A 124 -20.48 -8.03 -24.66
N LYS A 125 -19.91 -9.12 -25.21
CA LYS A 125 -20.55 -10.43 -25.20
C LYS A 125 -20.21 -11.29 -24.00
N ALA A 126 -19.08 -11.02 -23.36
CA ALA A 126 -18.62 -11.79 -22.21
C ALA A 126 -17.93 -10.91 -21.16
N VAL A 127 -17.88 -11.42 -19.95
CA VAL A 127 -17.05 -10.91 -18.86
C VAL A 127 -16.03 -11.98 -18.49
N LEU A 128 -14.75 -11.59 -18.45
CA LEU A 128 -13.67 -12.36 -17.89
C LEU A 128 -13.63 -12.11 -16.38
N PHE A 129 -13.22 -13.08 -15.61
CA PHE A 129 -13.03 -12.94 -14.15
C PHE A 129 -12.06 -13.98 -13.63
N VAL A 130 -11.55 -13.78 -12.43
CA VAL A 130 -10.69 -14.75 -11.74
C VAL A 130 -11.54 -15.53 -10.76
N ARG A 131 -11.46 -16.85 -10.83
CA ARG A 131 -12.15 -17.79 -9.92
C ARG A 131 -11.17 -18.58 -9.10
N ALA A 132 -11.41 -18.67 -7.78
CA ALA A 132 -10.68 -19.56 -6.89
C ALA A 132 -10.80 -21.01 -7.35
N LYS A 133 -9.72 -21.79 -7.22
CA LYS A 133 -9.72 -23.22 -7.59
C LYS A 133 -10.53 -24.08 -6.63
N GLN A 134 -10.63 -23.68 -5.39
CA GLN A 134 -11.34 -24.41 -4.35
C GLN A 134 -12.62 -23.68 -3.97
N ALA A 135 -13.72 -24.44 -3.84
CA ALA A 135 -14.98 -23.91 -3.35
C ALA A 135 -14.87 -23.48 -1.88
N LYS A 136 -15.53 -22.38 -1.53
CA LYS A 136 -15.57 -21.81 -0.17
C LYS A 136 -14.21 -21.35 0.35
N VAL A 137 -13.23 -21.16 -0.54
CA VAL A 137 -11.93 -20.57 -0.23
C VAL A 137 -11.86 -19.21 -0.86
N LYS A 138 -11.65 -18.19 -0.04
CA LYS A 138 -11.50 -16.81 -0.46
C LYS A 138 -10.11 -16.59 -1.08
N LEU A 139 -10.06 -15.89 -2.21
CA LEU A 139 -8.81 -15.43 -2.81
C LEU A 139 -8.30 -14.24 -2.01
N GLU A 140 -7.43 -14.51 -1.07
CA GLU A 140 -6.74 -13.47 -0.32
C GLU A 140 -5.40 -13.16 -1.01
N PRO A 141 -4.95 -11.90 -0.99
CA PRO A 141 -3.58 -11.61 -1.41
C PRO A 141 -2.61 -12.36 -0.50
N GLY A 142 -1.68 -13.09 -1.09
CA GLY A 142 -0.64 -13.82 -0.35
C GLY A 142 0.40 -12.90 0.29
N ASP A 143 0.35 -11.63 -0.03
CA ASP A 143 1.15 -10.56 0.54
C ASP A 143 0.30 -9.28 0.63
N VAL A 144 0.76 -8.30 1.39
CA VAL A 144 0.11 -6.97 1.51
C VAL A 144 0.05 -6.21 0.18
N PHE A 145 0.50 -6.81 -0.89
CA PHE A 145 0.80 -6.21 -2.19
C PHE A 145 -0.14 -6.68 -3.30
N GLY A 146 -1.11 -7.54 -2.96
CA GLY A 146 -2.13 -7.98 -3.90
C GLY A 146 -1.68 -9.05 -4.90
N SER A 147 -0.63 -9.81 -4.57
CA SER A 147 -0.27 -11.02 -5.32
C SER A 147 -1.17 -12.17 -4.91
N PHE A 148 -2.07 -12.57 -5.78
CA PHE A 148 -2.99 -13.67 -5.55
C PHE A 148 -2.40 -15.02 -5.99
N PHE A 149 -2.86 -16.10 -5.34
CA PHE A 149 -2.53 -17.48 -5.67
C PHE A 149 -3.81 -18.32 -5.78
N ASP A 150 -3.71 -19.47 -6.41
CA ASP A 150 -4.79 -20.47 -6.52
C ASP A 150 -6.07 -20.00 -7.22
N GLY A 151 -5.90 -19.14 -8.23
CA GLY A 151 -6.98 -18.68 -9.12
C GLY A 151 -6.71 -18.99 -10.59
N ASP A 152 -7.79 -19.10 -11.36
CA ASP A 152 -7.80 -19.28 -12.81
C ASP A 152 -8.65 -18.20 -13.47
N ILE A 153 -8.31 -17.76 -14.68
CA ILE A 153 -9.15 -16.84 -15.45
C ILE A 153 -10.24 -17.64 -16.16
N TRP A 154 -11.47 -17.20 -15.94
CA TRP A 154 -12.70 -17.73 -16.55
C TRP A 154 -13.37 -16.68 -17.44
N SER A 155 -14.28 -17.11 -18.28
CA SER A 155 -15.17 -16.28 -19.09
C SER A 155 -16.60 -16.74 -18.92
N ILE A 156 -17.53 -15.79 -18.80
CA ILE A 156 -18.98 -16.03 -18.83
C ILE A 156 -19.58 -15.30 -20.02
N ASP A 157 -20.32 -16.03 -20.86
CA ASP A 157 -21.08 -15.47 -21.98
C ASP A 157 -22.37 -14.82 -21.46
N LEU A 158 -22.58 -13.55 -21.77
CA LEU A 158 -23.69 -12.76 -21.20
C LEU A 158 -25.06 -13.11 -21.77
N ALA A 159 -25.12 -13.72 -22.94
CA ALA A 159 -26.38 -14.12 -23.56
C ALA A 159 -26.86 -15.50 -23.09
N THR A 160 -25.91 -16.42 -22.86
CA THR A 160 -26.22 -17.81 -22.52
C THR A 160 -25.97 -18.16 -21.06
N GLY A 161 -25.18 -17.35 -20.32
CA GLY A 161 -24.70 -17.67 -18.98
C GLY A 161 -23.65 -18.79 -18.96
N SER A 162 -23.14 -19.21 -20.12
CA SER A 162 -22.19 -20.32 -20.21
C SER A 162 -20.81 -19.89 -19.73
N GLU A 163 -20.25 -20.63 -18.79
CA GLU A 163 -18.92 -20.38 -18.22
C GLU A 163 -17.87 -21.33 -18.79
N ARG A 164 -16.67 -20.83 -18.99
CA ARG A 164 -15.51 -21.66 -19.37
C ARG A 164 -14.23 -21.14 -18.78
N ARG A 165 -13.34 -22.05 -18.35
CA ARG A 165 -11.98 -21.69 -17.96
C ARG A 165 -11.14 -21.35 -19.19
N LEU A 166 -10.44 -20.21 -19.15
CA LEU A 166 -9.56 -19.75 -20.22
C LEU A 166 -8.08 -20.00 -19.91
N ILE A 167 -7.60 -19.55 -18.74
CA ILE A 167 -6.18 -19.55 -18.41
C ILE A 167 -6.02 -20.03 -16.97
N ALA A 168 -5.17 -21.03 -16.77
CA ALA A 168 -4.86 -21.55 -15.44
C ALA A 168 -3.79 -20.72 -14.74
N ASN A 169 -3.85 -20.58 -13.40
CA ASN A 169 -2.88 -19.90 -12.56
C ASN A 169 -2.58 -18.46 -13.01
N ALA A 170 -3.62 -17.69 -13.33
CA ALA A 170 -3.50 -16.36 -13.92
C ALA A 170 -4.49 -15.38 -13.28
N PHE A 171 -4.10 -14.09 -13.25
CA PHE A 171 -4.81 -13.03 -12.54
C PHE A 171 -4.86 -11.74 -13.37
N ASN A 172 -5.73 -10.81 -12.95
CA ASN A 172 -5.84 -9.46 -13.51
C ASN A 172 -6.05 -9.41 -15.04
N PRO A 173 -7.05 -10.13 -15.59
CA PRO A 173 -7.27 -10.15 -17.03
C PRO A 173 -7.66 -8.77 -17.56
N ASP A 174 -7.11 -8.40 -18.72
CA ASP A 174 -7.53 -7.21 -19.47
C ASP A 174 -7.53 -7.50 -20.98
N CYS A 175 -8.65 -7.21 -21.64
CA CYS A 175 -8.79 -7.43 -23.08
C CYS A 175 -8.17 -6.29 -23.89
N SER A 176 -7.41 -6.63 -24.94
CA SER A 176 -6.92 -5.63 -25.89
C SER A 176 -8.09 -4.89 -26.54
N PRO A 177 -7.93 -3.61 -26.95
CA PRO A 177 -9.01 -2.82 -27.53
C PRO A 177 -9.66 -3.44 -28.78
N ASP A 178 -8.87 -4.21 -29.54
CA ASP A 178 -9.35 -4.93 -30.74
C ASP A 178 -9.98 -6.30 -30.43
N GLY A 179 -10.01 -6.71 -29.13
CA GLY A 179 -10.60 -7.96 -28.66
C GLY A 179 -9.84 -9.23 -29.05
N LYS A 180 -8.63 -9.12 -29.61
CA LYS A 180 -7.89 -10.29 -30.11
C LYS A 180 -6.98 -10.93 -29.08
N ARG A 181 -6.59 -10.18 -28.04
CA ARG A 181 -5.63 -10.65 -27.01
C ARG A 181 -6.17 -10.39 -25.61
N ILE A 182 -5.71 -11.20 -24.66
CA ILE A 182 -5.96 -11.03 -23.22
C ILE A 182 -4.59 -10.89 -22.56
N ALA A 183 -4.34 -9.76 -21.89
CA ALA A 183 -3.19 -9.58 -21.01
C ALA A 183 -3.55 -10.05 -19.61
N PHE A 184 -2.57 -10.60 -18.89
CA PHE A 184 -2.72 -11.11 -17.53
C PHE A 184 -1.35 -11.23 -16.86
N ASP A 185 -1.33 -11.40 -15.55
CA ASP A 185 -0.10 -11.75 -14.85
C ASP A 185 -0.10 -13.19 -14.36
N ALA A 186 1.03 -13.84 -14.49
CA ALA A 186 1.22 -15.24 -14.12
C ALA A 186 2.70 -15.60 -13.94
N SER A 187 2.95 -16.71 -13.22
CA SER A 187 4.28 -17.31 -13.00
C SER A 187 4.49 -18.54 -13.90
N LEU A 188 4.24 -18.41 -15.22
CA LEU A 188 4.32 -19.54 -16.16
C LEU A 188 5.76 -20.02 -16.46
N ALA A 189 6.75 -19.13 -16.30
CA ALA A 189 8.15 -19.43 -16.60
C ALA A 189 9.10 -18.75 -15.57
N GLY A 190 8.86 -18.97 -14.28
CA GLY A 190 9.64 -18.37 -13.19
C GLY A 190 8.89 -17.26 -12.46
N PRO A 191 9.51 -16.11 -12.14
CA PRO A 191 8.87 -15.00 -11.45
C PRO A 191 7.63 -14.51 -12.17
N ARG A 192 6.70 -13.90 -11.44
CA ARG A 192 5.46 -13.37 -12.01
C ARG A 192 5.76 -12.29 -13.04
N ARG A 193 5.18 -12.41 -14.23
CA ARG A 193 5.37 -11.52 -15.38
C ARG A 193 4.03 -11.22 -16.06
N ILE A 194 4.03 -10.19 -16.92
CA ILE A 194 2.90 -9.92 -17.79
C ILE A 194 2.99 -10.81 -19.03
N TRP A 195 1.89 -11.47 -19.31
CA TRP A 195 1.69 -12.37 -20.46
C TRP A 195 0.51 -11.89 -21.29
N ALA A 196 0.43 -12.33 -22.53
CA ALA A 196 -0.75 -12.21 -23.34
C ALA A 196 -1.04 -13.50 -24.10
N THR A 197 -2.33 -13.83 -24.25
CA THR A 197 -2.83 -14.92 -25.09
C THR A 197 -3.71 -14.38 -26.21
N ASP A 198 -4.15 -15.24 -27.14
CA ASP A 198 -5.29 -14.93 -27.98
C ASP A 198 -6.59 -14.85 -27.15
N SER A 199 -7.69 -14.35 -27.74
CA SER A 199 -8.98 -14.18 -27.05
C SER A 199 -9.62 -15.49 -26.55
N ARG A 200 -9.08 -16.64 -26.94
CA ARG A 200 -9.52 -17.96 -26.48
C ARG A 200 -8.67 -18.56 -25.36
N GLY A 201 -7.61 -17.85 -24.96
CA GLY A 201 -6.68 -18.28 -23.89
C GLY A 201 -5.51 -19.12 -24.39
N TYR A 202 -5.27 -19.21 -25.71
CA TYR A 202 -4.17 -19.98 -26.28
C TYR A 202 -2.98 -19.11 -26.66
N ASN A 203 -1.84 -19.76 -26.95
CA ASN A 203 -0.61 -19.13 -27.41
C ASN A 203 -0.06 -18.05 -26.45
N PRO A 204 0.27 -18.40 -25.19
CA PRO A 204 0.80 -17.43 -24.23
C PRO A 204 2.15 -16.89 -24.69
N GLN A 205 2.29 -15.59 -24.70
CA GLN A 205 3.51 -14.84 -24.98
C GLN A 205 3.86 -13.95 -23.80
N GLN A 206 5.09 -14.05 -23.33
CA GLN A 206 5.58 -13.15 -22.27
C GLN A 206 5.83 -11.76 -22.84
N LEU A 207 5.22 -10.73 -22.22
CA LEU A 207 5.34 -9.34 -22.64
C LEU A 207 6.43 -8.58 -21.89
N THR A 208 6.72 -8.98 -20.67
CA THR A 208 7.69 -8.29 -19.82
C THR A 208 8.77 -9.23 -19.31
N SER A 209 9.99 -8.72 -19.20
CA SER A 209 11.14 -9.38 -18.58
C SER A 209 11.86 -8.40 -17.66
N ASP A 210 12.62 -8.92 -16.72
CA ASP A 210 13.54 -8.12 -15.90
C ASP A 210 14.82 -8.91 -15.63
N VAL A 211 15.90 -8.19 -15.34
CA VAL A 211 17.22 -8.79 -15.02
C VAL A 211 17.25 -9.42 -13.64
N SER A 212 16.36 -8.98 -12.73
CA SER A 212 16.25 -9.48 -11.37
C SER A 212 15.07 -10.46 -11.25
N GLU A 213 15.34 -11.65 -10.71
CA GLU A 213 14.29 -12.62 -10.37
C GLU A 213 13.40 -12.19 -9.19
N GLY A 214 13.90 -11.26 -8.36
CA GLY A 214 13.16 -10.71 -7.24
C GLY A 214 12.05 -9.71 -7.61
N ILE A 215 11.98 -9.28 -8.89
CA ILE A 215 10.96 -8.33 -9.36
C ILE A 215 9.77 -9.09 -9.92
N SER A 216 8.57 -8.77 -9.48
CA SER A 216 7.30 -9.25 -10.05
C SER A 216 6.61 -8.16 -10.86
N HIS A 217 5.94 -8.54 -11.93
CA HIS A 217 5.11 -7.65 -12.75
C HIS A 217 3.67 -8.12 -12.68
N VAL A 218 2.76 -7.22 -12.27
CA VAL A 218 1.34 -7.55 -12.02
C VAL A 218 0.42 -6.46 -12.57
N ARG A 219 -0.89 -6.74 -12.62
CA ARG A 219 -1.96 -5.78 -12.95
C ARG A 219 -1.77 -5.08 -14.31
N PRO A 220 -1.70 -5.83 -15.43
CA PRO A 220 -1.58 -5.24 -16.76
C PRO A 220 -2.85 -4.51 -17.18
N ARG A 221 -2.70 -3.39 -17.92
CA ARG A 221 -3.79 -2.70 -18.60
C ARG A 221 -3.33 -2.21 -19.97
N TRP A 222 -4.09 -2.51 -21.00
CA TRP A 222 -3.81 -2.09 -22.36
C TRP A 222 -3.97 -0.58 -22.54
N SER A 223 -3.08 0.03 -23.32
CA SER A 223 -3.31 1.37 -23.84
C SER A 223 -4.51 1.39 -24.80
N PRO A 224 -5.23 2.52 -24.96
CA PRO A 224 -6.39 2.61 -25.83
C PRO A 224 -6.11 2.26 -27.29
N ASP A 225 -4.88 2.49 -27.76
CA ASP A 225 -4.42 2.15 -29.13
C ASP A 225 -3.94 0.70 -29.27
N GLY A 226 -3.85 -0.05 -28.15
CA GLY A 226 -3.40 -1.45 -28.14
C GLY A 226 -1.91 -1.65 -28.42
N THR A 227 -1.11 -0.60 -28.40
CA THR A 227 0.33 -0.66 -28.70
C THR A 227 1.21 -0.85 -27.46
N ARG A 228 0.68 -0.55 -26.26
CA ARG A 228 1.40 -0.61 -24.99
C ARG A 228 0.57 -1.29 -23.92
N VAL A 229 1.25 -1.73 -22.87
CA VAL A 229 0.63 -2.22 -21.64
C VAL A 229 1.26 -1.51 -20.47
N VAL A 230 0.47 -0.86 -19.61
CA VAL A 230 0.91 -0.37 -18.31
C VAL A 230 0.78 -1.49 -17.29
N PHE A 231 1.68 -1.55 -16.34
CA PHE A 231 1.68 -2.58 -15.29
C PHE A 231 2.37 -2.08 -14.02
N GLN A 232 2.07 -2.72 -12.92
CA GLN A 232 2.72 -2.51 -11.64
C GLN A 232 3.97 -3.40 -11.56
N SER A 233 5.11 -2.78 -11.25
CA SER A 233 6.37 -3.46 -10.95
C SER A 233 6.53 -3.54 -9.44
N VAL A 234 6.73 -4.73 -8.92
CA VAL A 234 6.86 -5.02 -7.49
C VAL A 234 8.25 -5.54 -7.22
N GLU A 235 9.05 -4.74 -6.56
CA GLU A 235 10.38 -5.12 -6.07
C GLU A 235 10.39 -4.97 -4.55
N ARG A 236 10.17 -6.09 -3.83
CA ARG A 236 10.13 -6.12 -2.36
C ARG A 236 9.02 -5.22 -1.80
N THR A 237 9.38 -4.09 -1.16
CA THR A 237 8.45 -3.07 -0.64
C THR A 237 8.29 -1.89 -1.60
N LYS A 238 8.98 -1.89 -2.72
CA LYS A 238 8.93 -0.86 -3.74
C LYS A 238 7.90 -1.22 -4.81
N PHE A 239 6.96 -0.33 -5.03
CA PHE A 239 5.89 -0.46 -6.01
C PHE A 239 5.92 0.72 -6.93
N ASP A 240 6.13 0.46 -8.20
CA ASP A 240 6.20 1.49 -9.22
C ASP A 240 5.38 1.11 -10.45
N VAL A 241 5.03 2.12 -11.23
CA VAL A 241 4.33 1.97 -12.50
C VAL A 241 5.30 1.94 -13.65
N ARG A 242 5.15 0.95 -14.54
CA ARG A 242 5.93 0.81 -15.78
C ARG A 242 5.02 0.63 -16.99
N VAL A 243 5.54 0.96 -18.16
CA VAL A 243 4.90 0.74 -19.46
C VAL A 243 5.82 -0.10 -20.33
N VAL A 244 5.29 -1.16 -20.95
CA VAL A 244 5.98 -1.89 -22.02
C VAL A 244 5.44 -1.47 -23.39
N ASP A 245 6.34 -1.10 -24.29
CA ASP A 245 6.07 -0.88 -25.72
C ASP A 245 6.19 -2.22 -26.44
N LEU A 246 5.09 -2.70 -26.99
CA LEU A 246 5.00 -4.04 -27.58
C LEU A 246 5.77 -4.19 -28.88
N ALA A 247 5.92 -3.12 -29.66
CA ALA A 247 6.67 -3.14 -30.90
C ALA A 247 8.19 -3.17 -30.65
N ARG A 248 8.63 -2.50 -29.56
CA ARG A 248 10.05 -2.40 -29.18
C ARG A 248 10.47 -3.49 -28.19
N GLY A 249 9.52 -4.12 -27.50
CA GLY A 249 9.80 -5.10 -26.43
C GLY A 249 10.55 -4.50 -25.23
N ARG A 250 10.41 -3.18 -24.99
CA ARG A 250 11.12 -2.47 -23.91
C ARG A 250 10.16 -1.84 -22.95
N SER A 251 10.49 -1.94 -21.66
CA SER A 251 9.75 -1.27 -20.59
C SER A 251 10.43 0.04 -20.18
N SER A 252 9.62 1.05 -19.86
CA SER A 252 10.04 2.33 -19.28
C SER A 252 9.32 2.59 -17.96
N TRP A 253 9.97 3.31 -17.06
CA TRP A 253 9.37 3.75 -15.81
C TRP A 253 8.39 4.90 -16.06
N VAL A 254 7.23 4.83 -15.39
CA VAL A 254 6.26 5.93 -15.27
C VAL A 254 6.46 6.62 -13.94
N THR A 255 6.65 5.84 -12.89
CA THR A 255 7.13 6.29 -11.58
C THR A 255 8.38 5.48 -11.21
N ASN A 256 9.26 6.04 -10.40
CA ASN A 256 10.46 5.37 -9.91
C ASN A 256 11.02 6.18 -8.74
N ASP A 257 10.27 6.22 -7.65
CA ASP A 257 10.65 6.95 -6.44
C ASP A 257 10.38 6.09 -5.19
N ALA A 258 10.51 6.68 -4.01
CA ALA A 258 10.35 5.95 -2.75
C ALA A 258 8.89 5.74 -2.33
N VAL A 259 7.93 6.32 -3.07
CA VAL A 259 6.50 6.21 -2.74
C VAL A 259 5.91 5.02 -3.48
N GLN A 260 5.03 4.29 -2.83
CA GLN A 260 4.34 3.16 -3.45
C GLN A 260 3.26 3.65 -4.40
N ASP A 261 3.34 3.20 -5.65
CA ASP A 261 2.40 3.49 -6.74
C ASP A 261 1.79 2.20 -7.27
N LEU A 262 0.47 2.10 -7.22
CA LEU A 262 -0.28 0.87 -7.36
C LEU A 262 -1.37 0.99 -8.43
N ILE A 263 -1.80 -0.14 -8.99
CA ILE A 263 -3.05 -0.27 -9.76
C ILE A 263 -3.15 0.74 -10.91
N PRO A 264 -2.18 0.73 -11.83
CA PRO A 264 -2.17 1.70 -12.93
C PRO A 264 -3.22 1.39 -14.00
N VAL A 265 -3.82 2.45 -14.57
CA VAL A 265 -4.73 2.36 -15.73
C VAL A 265 -4.47 3.52 -16.70
N TRP A 266 -4.65 3.26 -17.99
CA TRP A 266 -4.60 4.31 -19.02
C TRP A 266 -5.87 5.15 -19.01
N SER A 267 -5.74 6.45 -19.27
CA SER A 267 -6.88 7.28 -19.69
C SER A 267 -7.46 6.78 -21.02
N SER A 268 -8.74 7.06 -21.29
CA SER A 268 -9.38 6.75 -22.57
C SER A 268 -8.72 7.46 -23.76
N SER A 269 -8.13 8.63 -23.50
CA SER A 269 -7.38 9.42 -24.50
C SER A 269 -5.95 8.93 -24.72
N GLY A 270 -5.41 8.07 -23.85
CA GLY A 270 -4.00 7.65 -23.87
C GLY A 270 -3.01 8.74 -23.42
N ARG A 271 -3.51 9.91 -22.98
CA ARG A 271 -2.66 11.04 -22.59
C ARG A 271 -2.23 11.00 -21.13
N PHE A 272 -2.89 10.18 -20.29
CA PHE A 272 -2.60 10.05 -18.88
C PHE A 272 -2.54 8.59 -18.46
N ILE A 273 -1.79 8.34 -17.39
CA ILE A 273 -1.89 7.14 -16.58
C ILE A 273 -2.40 7.56 -15.22
N TYR A 274 -3.45 6.89 -14.73
CA TYR A 274 -3.98 7.02 -13.37
C TYR A 274 -3.45 5.87 -12.55
N PHE A 275 -3.21 6.12 -11.28
CA PHE A 275 -2.72 5.11 -10.33
C PHE A 275 -3.08 5.50 -8.91
N SER A 276 -3.18 4.52 -8.03
CA SER A 276 -3.28 4.72 -6.59
C SER A 276 -1.89 4.96 -6.01
N SER A 277 -1.74 5.93 -5.11
CA SER A 277 -0.44 6.28 -4.54
C SER A 277 -0.55 6.70 -3.08
N TYR A 278 0.46 6.36 -2.31
CA TYR A 278 0.63 6.83 -0.94
C TYR A 278 1.18 8.27 -0.84
N ARG A 279 1.37 8.97 -1.97
CA ARG A 279 1.75 10.39 -1.97
C ARG A 279 0.69 11.22 -1.28
N GLY A 280 1.07 12.08 -0.34
CA GLY A 280 0.13 12.97 0.34
C GLY A 280 -0.67 12.32 1.48
N GLY A 281 -0.23 11.16 2.00
CA GLY A 281 -0.64 10.68 3.32
C GLY A 281 -1.86 9.78 3.38
N GLY A 282 -2.15 9.07 2.33
CA GLY A 282 -3.20 8.06 2.23
C GLY A 282 -3.17 7.48 0.85
N ILE A 283 -3.85 6.35 0.61
CA ILE A 283 -3.96 5.82 -0.75
C ILE A 283 -4.99 6.66 -1.51
N ASN A 284 -4.51 7.53 -2.38
CA ASN A 284 -5.34 8.39 -3.21
C ASN A 284 -5.05 8.15 -4.69
N ILE A 285 -5.96 8.61 -5.55
CA ILE A 285 -5.79 8.52 -6.99
C ILE A 285 -4.96 9.72 -7.47
N TRP A 286 -3.93 9.39 -8.22
CA TRP A 286 -3.03 10.33 -8.88
C TRP A 286 -3.04 10.10 -10.38
N ARG A 287 -2.59 11.08 -11.14
CA ARG A 287 -2.36 10.94 -12.58
C ARG A 287 -1.01 11.51 -12.98
N VAL A 288 -0.45 10.99 -14.07
CA VAL A 288 0.72 11.56 -14.73
C VAL A 288 0.44 11.69 -16.23
N ALA A 289 0.84 12.83 -16.81
CA ALA A 289 0.74 13.02 -18.25
C ALA A 289 1.77 12.17 -18.96
N MET A 290 1.39 11.62 -20.13
CA MET A 290 2.25 10.77 -20.95
C MET A 290 2.54 11.45 -22.29
N SER A 291 3.79 11.35 -22.73
CA SER A 291 4.20 11.75 -24.08
C SER A 291 3.71 10.75 -25.13
N THR A 292 3.71 11.12 -26.39
CA THR A 292 3.44 10.22 -27.51
C THR A 292 4.45 9.07 -27.61
N GLU A 293 5.63 9.23 -27.02
CA GLU A 293 6.67 8.19 -26.96
C GLU A 293 6.44 7.18 -25.84
N GLY A 294 5.47 7.42 -24.95
CA GLY A 294 5.13 6.55 -23.83
C GLY A 294 6.00 6.77 -22.58
N THR A 295 6.56 7.96 -22.43
CA THR A 295 7.29 8.39 -21.23
C THR A 295 6.50 9.46 -20.47
N PRO A 296 6.72 9.61 -19.14
CA PRO A 296 6.11 10.69 -18.36
C PRO A 296 6.44 12.07 -18.92
N ALA A 297 5.44 12.96 -18.95
CA ALA A 297 5.54 14.33 -19.47
C ALA A 297 5.25 15.37 -18.36
N GLY A 298 5.58 15.08 -17.11
CA GLY A 298 5.43 15.98 -15.97
C GLY A 298 5.39 15.22 -14.65
N ALA A 299 5.27 15.95 -13.55
CA ALA A 299 5.12 15.37 -12.22
C ALA A 299 3.69 14.79 -12.03
N PRO A 300 3.53 13.75 -11.18
CA PRO A 300 2.22 13.26 -10.78
C PRO A 300 1.36 14.35 -10.14
N GLN A 301 0.06 14.32 -10.42
CA GLN A 301 -0.96 15.25 -9.90
C GLN A 301 -2.01 14.47 -9.12
N GLN A 302 -2.34 14.91 -7.91
CA GLN A 302 -3.37 14.30 -7.07
C GLN A 302 -4.76 14.62 -7.60
N LEU A 303 -5.66 13.63 -7.60
CA LEU A 303 -7.06 13.76 -8.00
C LEU A 303 -8.03 13.60 -6.83
N THR A 304 -7.73 12.69 -5.89
CA THR A 304 -8.56 12.46 -4.71
C THR A 304 -7.77 12.74 -3.44
N ASN A 305 -8.47 13.14 -2.37
CA ASN A 305 -7.91 13.43 -1.06
C ASN A 305 -8.83 12.94 0.08
N GLY A 306 -9.56 11.87 -0.17
CA GLY A 306 -10.52 11.30 0.78
C GLY A 306 -9.87 10.60 1.97
N ALA A 307 -10.71 10.18 2.92
CA ALA A 307 -10.33 9.47 4.14
C ALA A 307 -10.28 7.94 3.99
N GLY A 308 -10.57 7.41 2.79
CA GLY A 308 -10.50 5.98 2.47
C GLY A 308 -9.25 5.65 1.66
N GLN A 309 -9.08 4.37 1.37
CA GLN A 309 -8.09 3.90 0.40
C GLN A 309 -8.77 3.82 -0.97
N ASP A 310 -8.39 4.71 -1.88
CA ASP A 310 -8.89 4.75 -3.25
C ASP A 310 -8.12 3.76 -4.10
N VAL A 311 -8.71 2.61 -4.36
CA VAL A 311 -8.07 1.47 -5.03
C VAL A 311 -8.92 0.92 -6.17
N GLU A 312 -8.39 -0.05 -6.91
CA GLU A 312 -9.07 -0.79 -7.96
C GLU A 312 -9.70 0.14 -9.04
N ILE A 313 -8.85 0.97 -9.61
CA ILE A 313 -9.24 2.00 -10.59
C ILE A 313 -9.67 1.37 -11.91
N ALA A 314 -10.78 1.85 -12.47
CA ALA A 314 -11.26 1.52 -13.82
C ALA A 314 -11.67 2.76 -14.60
N ILE A 315 -11.29 2.83 -15.89
CA ILE A 315 -11.62 3.93 -16.79
C ILE A 315 -12.65 3.48 -17.82
N SER A 316 -13.71 4.25 -17.99
CA SER A 316 -14.66 4.06 -19.09
C SER A 316 -14.03 4.48 -20.42
N ARG A 317 -14.07 3.60 -21.42
CA ARG A 317 -13.49 3.91 -22.74
C ARG A 317 -14.29 4.92 -23.56
N LYS A 318 -15.58 5.10 -23.28
CA LYS A 318 -16.48 5.99 -24.03
C LYS A 318 -16.87 7.28 -23.32
N ALA A 319 -16.88 7.25 -22.01
CA ALA A 319 -17.24 8.41 -21.20
C ALA A 319 -16.03 8.80 -20.36
N SER A 320 -15.81 10.08 -20.12
CA SER A 320 -14.79 10.57 -19.18
C SER A 320 -15.21 10.26 -17.75
N ARG A 321 -15.26 8.95 -17.42
CA ARG A 321 -15.66 8.41 -16.14
C ARG A 321 -14.58 7.49 -15.59
N LEU A 322 -14.23 7.71 -14.34
CA LEU A 322 -13.34 6.88 -13.57
C LEU A 322 -14.15 6.26 -12.44
N ALA A 323 -14.11 4.93 -12.30
CA ALA A 323 -14.65 4.23 -11.16
C ALA A 323 -13.50 3.70 -10.30
N PHE A 324 -13.72 3.61 -9.00
CA PHE A 324 -12.74 3.08 -8.05
C PHE A 324 -13.46 2.58 -6.80
N SER A 325 -12.81 1.68 -6.09
CA SER A 325 -13.30 1.21 -4.80
C SER A 325 -12.70 2.08 -3.69
N ILE A 326 -13.52 2.56 -2.76
CA ILE A 326 -13.05 3.14 -1.51
C ILE A 326 -13.08 2.06 -0.45
N LEU A 327 -11.94 1.49 -0.14
CA LEU A 327 -11.82 0.56 0.97
C LEU A 327 -11.67 1.35 2.27
N ARG A 328 -12.58 1.11 3.19
CA ARG A 328 -12.49 1.61 4.56
C ARG A 328 -11.88 0.52 5.43
N GLN A 329 -10.57 0.41 5.40
CA GLN A 329 -9.83 -0.40 6.35
C GLN A 329 -9.27 0.53 7.41
N ASN A 330 -9.99 0.71 8.50
CA ASN A 330 -9.43 1.36 9.67
C ASN A 330 -8.83 0.28 10.55
N ALA A 331 -7.52 0.32 10.71
CA ALA A 331 -6.90 -0.35 11.83
C ALA A 331 -7.13 0.50 13.08
N ASP A 332 -7.57 -0.15 14.14
CA ASP A 332 -7.71 0.38 15.48
C ASP A 332 -6.75 -0.36 16.41
N ILE A 333 -6.25 0.30 17.43
CA ILE A 333 -5.38 -0.34 18.39
C ILE A 333 -6.19 -0.83 19.59
N TRP A 334 -6.12 -2.13 19.80
CA TRP A 334 -6.77 -2.83 20.90
C TRP A 334 -5.73 -3.44 21.84
N ARG A 335 -6.13 -3.76 23.08
CA ARG A 335 -5.31 -4.53 24.02
C ARG A 335 -6.10 -5.67 24.63
N LEU A 336 -5.46 -6.81 24.77
CA LEU A 336 -5.98 -7.99 25.44
C LEU A 336 -5.30 -8.14 26.80
N PRO A 337 -6.04 -8.23 27.92
CA PRO A 337 -5.44 -8.57 29.20
C PRO A 337 -5.01 -10.02 29.19
N VAL A 338 -3.78 -10.30 29.59
CA VAL A 338 -3.22 -11.65 29.61
C VAL A 338 -2.57 -11.97 30.96
N SER A 339 -2.52 -13.25 31.27
CA SER A 339 -1.75 -13.75 32.42
C SER A 339 -0.26 -13.68 32.11
N PRO A 340 0.57 -12.95 32.87
CA PRO A 340 2.00 -12.91 32.64
C PRO A 340 2.67 -14.29 32.70
N ALA A 341 2.12 -15.21 33.48
CA ALA A 341 2.65 -16.56 33.65
C ALA A 341 2.37 -17.49 32.47
N THR A 342 1.27 -17.27 31.70
CA THR A 342 0.84 -18.21 30.67
C THR A 342 0.62 -17.58 29.29
N GLY A 343 0.44 -16.26 29.21
CA GLY A 343 0.03 -15.55 28.00
C GLY A 343 -1.43 -15.75 27.60
N LYS A 344 -2.20 -16.52 28.39
CA LYS A 344 -3.63 -16.75 28.12
C LYS A 344 -4.47 -15.53 28.51
N PRO A 345 -5.58 -15.27 27.83
CA PRO A 345 -6.47 -14.16 28.17
C PRO A 345 -6.90 -14.16 29.63
N ALA A 346 -6.87 -13.02 30.27
CA ALA A 346 -7.34 -12.78 31.62
C ALA A 346 -8.64 -11.93 31.65
N GLY A 347 -9.18 -11.61 30.50
CA GLY A 347 -10.43 -10.84 30.31
C GLY A 347 -10.71 -10.59 28.83
N ALA A 348 -11.76 -9.81 28.54
CA ALA A 348 -12.10 -9.42 27.19
C ALA A 348 -11.11 -8.36 26.63
N PRO A 349 -10.92 -8.31 25.30
CA PRO A 349 -10.13 -7.26 24.67
C PRO A 349 -10.79 -5.88 24.86
N ILE A 350 -9.97 -4.83 24.89
CA ILE A 350 -10.39 -3.46 25.18
C ILE A 350 -9.88 -2.54 24.06
N GLU A 351 -10.74 -1.68 23.56
CA GLU A 351 -10.37 -0.59 22.67
C GLU A 351 -9.44 0.40 23.35
N VAL A 352 -8.39 0.84 22.67
CA VAL A 352 -7.44 1.82 23.20
C VAL A 352 -7.42 3.07 22.34
N ILE A 353 -7.25 2.91 21.03
CA ILE A 353 -7.19 4.00 20.08
C ILE A 353 -8.09 3.61 18.90
N THR A 354 -9.18 4.35 18.74
CA THR A 354 -10.16 4.13 17.69
C THR A 354 -10.54 5.47 17.07
N THR A 355 -10.33 5.62 15.77
CA THR A 355 -10.73 6.81 15.02
C THR A 355 -11.31 6.43 13.66
N THR A 356 -11.68 7.41 12.87
CA THR A 356 -12.08 7.18 11.47
C THR A 356 -10.87 7.10 10.53
N ARG A 357 -9.65 7.04 11.07
CA ARG A 357 -8.38 7.03 10.35
C ARG A 357 -7.58 5.77 10.69
N GLU A 358 -6.54 5.54 9.92
CA GLU A 358 -5.59 4.45 10.20
C GLU A 358 -4.86 4.73 11.51
N ASP A 359 -5.04 3.88 12.51
CA ASP A 359 -4.30 3.86 13.76
C ASP A 359 -3.70 2.47 13.95
N SER A 360 -2.41 2.31 13.69
CA SER A 360 -1.78 0.98 13.57
C SER A 360 -0.38 0.88 14.18
N ARG A 361 0.09 -0.36 14.33
CA ARG A 361 1.44 -0.69 14.79
C ARG A 361 1.80 -0.07 16.13
N GLY A 362 0.87 -0.21 17.10
CA GLY A 362 1.08 0.26 18.46
C GLY A 362 2.22 -0.46 19.16
N VAL A 363 3.11 0.29 19.81
CA VAL A 363 4.22 -0.23 20.64
C VAL A 363 4.24 0.44 21.99
N TRP A 364 4.45 -0.35 23.05
CA TRP A 364 4.52 0.13 24.42
C TRP A 364 5.80 0.90 24.70
N SER A 365 5.69 1.99 25.47
CA SER A 365 6.85 2.56 26.15
C SER A 365 7.41 1.57 27.17
N PRO A 366 8.72 1.65 27.54
CA PRO A 366 9.35 0.72 28.49
C PRO A 366 8.66 0.66 29.86
N ASP A 367 7.99 1.73 30.28
CA ASP A 367 7.23 1.82 31.52
C ASP A 367 5.77 1.36 31.42
N SER A 368 5.33 0.86 30.26
CA SER A 368 3.97 0.41 29.96
C SER A 368 2.87 1.47 30.10
N LYS A 369 3.20 2.77 30.07
CA LYS A 369 2.24 3.86 30.29
C LYS A 369 1.84 4.60 29.03
N THR A 370 2.65 4.52 27.97
CA THR A 370 2.43 5.23 26.73
C THR A 370 2.51 4.25 25.56
N ILE A 371 1.67 4.45 24.56
CA ILE A 371 1.72 3.74 23.28
C ILE A 371 2.20 4.72 22.22
N ALA A 372 3.27 4.37 21.49
CA ALA A 372 3.61 5.01 20.25
C ALA A 372 2.97 4.24 19.10
N PHE A 373 2.42 4.91 18.10
CA PHE A 373 1.69 4.29 17.02
C PHE A 373 1.72 5.14 15.74
N ASN A 374 1.41 4.52 14.62
CA ASN A 374 1.26 5.20 13.35
C ASN A 374 -0.16 5.74 13.21
N SER A 375 -0.34 6.97 12.72
CA SER A 375 -1.66 7.47 12.36
C SER A 375 -1.61 8.52 11.26
N ASP A 376 -2.57 8.45 10.33
CA ASP A 376 -2.75 9.40 9.23
C ASP A 376 -3.80 10.47 9.54
N ARG A 377 -4.20 10.66 10.80
CA ARG A 377 -5.29 11.57 11.24
C ARG A 377 -5.06 13.04 10.89
N THR A 378 -3.85 13.44 10.54
CA THR A 378 -3.52 14.79 10.04
C THR A 378 -3.30 14.85 8.53
N GLY A 379 -3.64 13.78 7.81
CA GLY A 379 -3.51 13.69 6.35
C GLY A 379 -2.24 12.99 5.88
N GLU A 380 -1.25 12.81 6.74
CA GLU A 380 -0.03 12.04 6.48
C GLU A 380 0.27 11.08 7.62
N MET A 381 0.85 9.94 7.30
CA MET A 381 1.24 8.96 8.30
C MET A 381 2.37 9.52 9.16
N ASN A 382 2.14 9.63 10.45
CA ASN A 382 3.10 10.14 11.42
C ASN A 382 3.09 9.28 12.69
N ILE A 383 4.11 9.46 13.54
CA ILE A 383 4.17 8.83 14.85
C ILE A 383 3.41 9.68 15.87
N TRP A 384 2.51 9.04 16.58
CA TRP A 384 1.68 9.61 17.65
C TRP A 384 1.94 8.90 18.97
N LEU A 385 1.68 9.57 20.06
CA LEU A 385 1.76 9.04 21.41
C LEU A 385 0.41 9.11 22.10
N HIS A 386 0.01 8.00 22.74
CA HIS A 386 -1.20 7.88 23.54
C HIS A 386 -0.86 7.49 24.97
N SER A 387 -1.26 8.30 25.94
CA SER A 387 -1.10 8.00 27.36
C SER A 387 -2.25 7.12 27.85
N ILE A 388 -1.92 5.96 28.41
CA ILE A 388 -2.91 5.02 28.95
C ILE A 388 -3.65 5.60 30.17
N GLU A 389 -2.95 6.38 30.99
CA GLU A 389 -3.51 6.93 32.21
C GLU A 389 -4.47 8.12 31.96
N SER A 390 -4.06 9.04 31.10
CA SER A 390 -4.85 10.27 30.81
C SER A 390 -5.75 10.13 29.61
N ALA A 391 -5.62 9.06 28.83
CA ALA A 391 -6.28 8.86 27.53
C ALA A 391 -6.02 10.01 26.52
N GLN A 392 -4.95 10.79 26.73
CA GLN A 392 -4.59 11.87 25.83
C GLN A 392 -3.67 11.37 24.70
N THR A 393 -3.93 11.86 23.49
CA THR A 393 -3.15 11.57 22.29
C THR A 393 -2.49 12.84 21.79
N ARG A 394 -1.18 12.77 21.46
CA ARG A 394 -0.44 13.87 20.86
C ARG A 394 0.39 13.41 19.66
N GLN A 395 0.52 14.27 18.68
CA GLN A 395 1.43 14.05 17.56
C GLN A 395 2.88 14.24 18.00
N LEU A 396 3.75 13.28 17.66
CA LEU A 396 5.18 13.36 17.95
C LEU A 396 5.98 13.84 16.74
N THR A 397 5.75 13.24 15.57
CA THR A 397 6.45 13.62 14.34
C THR A 397 5.52 14.36 13.38
N LYS A 398 6.11 15.18 12.50
CA LYS A 398 5.40 15.96 11.49
C LYS A 398 6.23 16.00 10.21
N GLY A 399 5.55 16.17 9.08
CA GLY A 399 6.19 16.33 7.77
C GLY A 399 5.71 15.32 6.75
N SER A 400 6.11 15.54 5.50
CA SER A 400 5.78 14.65 4.37
C SER A 400 6.74 13.46 4.29
N GLY A 401 6.29 12.37 3.64
CA GLY A 401 7.10 11.18 3.38
C GLY A 401 6.80 10.00 4.29
N GLY A 402 5.79 10.12 5.14
CA GLY A 402 5.31 9.05 6.01
C GLY A 402 6.34 8.58 7.05
N ASP A 403 5.90 8.41 8.28
CA ASP A 403 6.70 7.88 9.39
C ASP A 403 6.09 6.58 9.86
N PHE A 404 6.87 5.50 9.90
CA PHE A 404 6.37 4.15 10.14
C PHE A 404 7.21 3.39 11.15
N GLN A 405 6.57 2.42 11.82
CA GLN A 405 7.20 1.43 12.68
C GLN A 405 8.06 2.04 13.79
N ALA A 406 7.39 2.75 14.70
CA ALA A 406 7.97 3.27 15.91
C ALA A 406 8.59 2.14 16.75
N ASN A 407 9.80 2.37 17.29
CA ASN A 407 10.44 1.51 18.26
C ASN A 407 11.12 2.34 19.35
N TRP A 408 10.75 2.09 20.59
CA TRP A 408 11.26 2.83 21.75
C TRP A 408 12.69 2.45 22.09
N SER A 409 13.52 3.44 22.46
CA SER A 409 14.75 3.17 23.19
C SER A 409 14.43 2.62 24.59
N PRO A 410 15.26 1.76 25.18
CA PRO A 410 15.00 1.15 26.48
C PRO A 410 14.85 2.16 27.62
N ASP A 411 15.45 3.34 27.50
CA ASP A 411 15.33 4.44 28.47
C ASP A 411 14.06 5.30 28.29
N GLY A 412 13.25 5.00 27.24
CA GLY A 412 12.01 5.70 26.94
C GLY A 412 12.17 7.14 26.43
N LYS A 413 13.40 7.58 26.12
CA LYS A 413 13.64 8.97 25.70
C LYS A 413 13.58 9.18 24.21
N ARG A 414 13.81 8.14 23.43
CA ARG A 414 13.88 8.21 21.97
C ARG A 414 12.97 7.17 21.32
N ILE A 415 12.56 7.49 20.10
CA ILE A 415 11.87 6.55 19.22
C ILE A 415 12.61 6.51 17.87
N ALA A 416 13.02 5.31 17.47
CA ALA A 416 13.48 5.06 16.12
C ALA A 416 12.29 4.70 15.22
N PHE A 417 12.33 5.12 13.96
CA PHE A 417 11.31 4.86 12.97
C PHE A 417 11.91 4.96 11.56
N PHE A 418 11.22 4.51 10.53
CA PHE A 418 11.68 4.80 9.18
C PHE A 418 10.77 5.83 8.50
N SER A 419 11.36 6.62 7.59
CA SER A 419 10.65 7.68 6.88
C SER A 419 11.29 7.96 5.51
N SER A 420 10.44 8.22 4.52
CA SER A 420 10.85 8.64 3.17
C SER A 420 10.99 10.16 3.03
N ARG A 421 10.95 10.94 4.12
CA ARG A 421 11.03 12.42 4.12
C ARG A 421 12.27 13.01 3.46
N ALA A 422 13.31 12.21 3.27
CA ALA A 422 14.56 12.62 2.62
C ALA A 422 14.71 12.04 1.19
N GLY A 423 13.66 11.44 0.63
CA GLY A 423 13.62 10.87 -0.72
C GLY A 423 13.70 9.35 -0.77
N THR A 424 14.55 8.72 0.05
CA THR A 424 14.63 7.28 0.29
C THR A 424 14.05 6.95 1.65
N ALA A 425 13.65 5.68 1.86
CA ALA A 425 13.27 5.22 3.19
C ALA A 425 14.53 5.06 4.04
N ASP A 426 14.67 5.87 5.06
CA ASP A 426 15.80 5.92 5.98
C ASP A 426 15.36 5.69 7.41
N ILE A 427 16.31 5.28 8.26
CA ILE A 427 16.12 5.24 9.69
C ILE A 427 16.32 6.63 10.28
N TRP A 428 15.32 7.05 11.04
CA TRP A 428 15.30 8.29 11.80
C TRP A 428 15.12 8.00 13.29
N CYS A 429 15.52 8.96 14.11
CA CYS A 429 15.30 8.95 15.53
C CYS A 429 14.68 10.27 15.95
N VAL A 430 13.71 10.23 16.87
CA VAL A 430 13.08 11.42 17.46
C VAL A 430 13.25 11.39 18.98
N GLU A 431 13.63 12.54 19.56
CA GLU A 431 13.60 12.74 21.01
C GLU A 431 12.16 12.98 21.46
N VAL A 432 11.68 12.17 22.40
CA VAL A 432 10.26 12.14 22.80
C VAL A 432 9.81 13.45 23.46
N GLU A 433 10.69 14.09 24.23
CA GLU A 433 10.39 15.33 24.95
C GLU A 433 10.44 16.56 24.02
N SER A 434 11.51 16.72 23.26
CA SER A 434 11.76 17.90 22.43
C SER A 434 11.13 17.80 21.03
N GLY A 435 10.91 16.58 20.52
CA GLY A 435 10.51 16.35 19.14
C GLY A 435 11.65 16.54 18.13
N GLU A 436 12.90 16.65 18.59
CA GLU A 436 14.07 16.82 17.73
C GLU A 436 14.30 15.56 16.90
N LEU A 437 14.45 15.74 15.57
CA LEU A 437 14.63 14.68 14.60
C LEU A 437 16.09 14.52 14.18
N LYS A 438 16.58 13.29 14.11
CA LYS A 438 17.90 12.96 13.61
C LYS A 438 17.81 11.86 12.56
N ARG A 439 18.30 12.08 11.33
CA ARG A 439 18.47 11.04 10.31
C ARG A 439 19.71 10.21 10.65
N LEU A 440 19.53 8.89 10.81
CA LEU A 440 20.60 7.96 11.18
C LEU A 440 21.24 7.29 9.96
N THR A 441 20.45 6.90 8.95
CA THR A 441 20.98 6.37 7.68
C THR A 441 20.83 7.39 6.56
N LYS A 442 21.75 7.37 5.57
CA LYS A 442 21.84 8.40 4.53
C LYS A 442 22.26 7.82 3.16
N SER A 443 22.10 6.54 2.97
CA SER A 443 22.41 5.87 1.70
C SER A 443 21.24 6.00 0.71
N ASP A 444 21.48 5.61 -0.55
CA ASP A 444 20.42 5.48 -1.56
C ASP A 444 19.65 4.15 -1.42
N SER A 445 19.93 3.38 -0.36
CA SER A 445 19.26 2.13 -0.04
C SER A 445 17.95 2.36 0.71
N VAL A 446 17.10 1.34 0.72
CA VAL A 446 15.87 1.28 1.52
C VAL A 446 16.20 0.71 2.90
N ASP A 447 16.17 1.57 3.92
CA ASP A 447 16.45 1.22 5.30
C ASP A 447 15.15 1.31 6.12
N VAL A 448 14.70 0.16 6.67
CA VAL A 448 13.38 0.05 7.34
C VAL A 448 13.44 -0.83 8.58
N ASN A 449 12.37 -0.83 9.36
CA ASN A 449 12.17 -1.71 10.52
C ASN A 449 13.28 -1.57 11.59
N PRO A 450 13.47 -0.38 12.19
CA PRO A 450 14.47 -0.21 13.23
C PRO A 450 14.06 -0.83 14.57
N PHE A 451 15.00 -1.47 15.26
CA PHE A 451 14.82 -2.02 16.59
C PHE A 451 16.03 -1.72 17.48
N PHE A 452 15.81 -0.98 18.57
CA PHE A 452 16.85 -0.77 19.58
C PHE A 452 17.26 -2.07 20.26
N SER A 453 18.54 -2.24 20.50
CA SER A 453 19.05 -3.29 21.39
C SER A 453 18.58 -3.09 22.84
N PRO A 454 18.54 -4.15 23.66
CA PRO A 454 18.07 -4.05 25.06
C PRO A 454 18.86 -3.08 25.94
N ASP A 455 20.12 -2.83 25.62
CA ASP A 455 20.99 -1.85 26.28
C ASP A 455 20.87 -0.43 25.69
N GLY A 456 20.19 -0.27 24.53
CA GLY A 456 20.03 1.00 23.85
C GLY A 456 21.26 1.50 23.08
N GLU A 457 22.33 0.70 23.02
CA GLU A 457 23.61 1.06 22.39
C GLU A 457 23.58 0.87 20.85
N MET A 458 22.71 -0.01 20.35
CA MET A 458 22.62 -0.38 18.94
C MET A 458 21.19 -0.29 18.40
N ILE A 459 21.09 -0.22 17.05
CA ILE A 459 19.84 -0.35 16.30
C ILE A 459 20.06 -1.43 15.24
N ALA A 460 19.20 -2.46 15.23
CA ALA A 460 19.09 -3.38 14.11
C ALA A 460 18.04 -2.86 13.12
N TYR A 461 18.25 -3.07 11.83
CA TYR A 461 17.33 -2.65 10.77
C TYR A 461 17.49 -3.50 9.52
N ASN A 462 16.53 -3.43 8.62
CA ASN A 462 16.64 -4.03 7.30
C ASN A 462 17.19 -3.01 6.33
N SER A 463 18.16 -3.41 5.51
CA SER A 463 18.73 -2.60 4.44
C SER A 463 18.98 -3.42 3.18
N ASP A 464 18.78 -2.83 2.02
CA ASP A 464 19.13 -3.42 0.74
C ASP A 464 20.46 -2.91 0.16
N GLN A 465 21.28 -2.26 0.97
CA GLN A 465 22.59 -1.69 0.58
C GLN A 465 23.55 -2.75 0.00
N SER A 466 23.40 -4.02 0.36
CA SER A 466 24.15 -5.14 -0.22
C SER A 466 23.63 -5.62 -1.58
N GLY A 467 22.60 -4.94 -2.16
CA GLY A 467 21.91 -5.33 -3.38
C GLY A 467 20.71 -6.26 -3.16
N ARG A 468 20.42 -6.63 -1.90
CA ARG A 468 19.24 -7.39 -1.46
C ARG A 468 18.93 -7.05 -0.01
N PRO A 469 17.67 -7.19 0.48
CA PRO A 469 17.36 -6.93 1.88
C PRO A 469 18.08 -7.93 2.76
N GLU A 470 18.75 -7.39 3.77
CA GLU A 470 19.43 -8.16 4.79
C GLU A 470 19.36 -7.40 6.14
N VAL A 471 19.71 -8.10 7.21
CA VAL A 471 19.81 -7.52 8.54
C VAL A 471 21.11 -6.73 8.66
N TRP A 472 20.97 -5.50 9.08
CA TRP A 472 22.07 -4.60 9.41
C TRP A 472 21.98 -4.18 10.86
N VAL A 473 23.10 -3.81 11.44
CA VAL A 473 23.20 -3.21 12.76
C VAL A 473 24.08 -1.97 12.70
N MET A 474 23.74 -0.98 13.50
CA MET A 474 24.52 0.25 13.69
C MET A 474 24.51 0.67 15.16
N ASN A 475 25.42 1.54 15.54
CA ASN A 475 25.32 2.22 16.84
C ASN A 475 24.03 3.08 16.89
N ALA A 476 23.50 3.32 18.08
CA ALA A 476 22.28 4.12 18.26
C ALA A 476 22.40 5.59 17.79
N ASP A 477 23.61 6.06 17.52
CA ASP A 477 23.88 7.37 16.95
C ASP A 477 23.94 7.39 15.40
N GLY A 478 23.78 6.22 14.75
CA GLY A 478 23.86 6.01 13.31
C GLY A 478 25.28 5.66 12.79
N SER A 479 26.28 5.61 13.65
CA SER A 479 27.65 5.25 13.27
C SER A 479 27.86 3.73 13.18
N ASN A 480 28.95 3.30 12.55
CA ASN A 480 29.40 1.91 12.48
C ASN A 480 28.34 0.93 11.91
N ALA A 481 27.58 1.37 10.92
CA ALA A 481 26.65 0.51 10.21
C ALA A 481 27.37 -0.66 9.53
N ARG A 482 26.92 -1.87 9.77
CA ARG A 482 27.48 -3.09 9.17
C ARG A 482 26.40 -4.13 8.92
N GLN A 483 26.56 -4.89 7.87
CA GLN A 483 25.74 -6.05 7.61
C GLN A 483 26.01 -7.12 8.68
N LEU A 484 24.93 -7.70 9.18
CA LEU A 484 24.99 -8.91 9.99
C LEU A 484 24.78 -10.07 9.03
N ALA A 485 25.42 -11.17 9.13
CA ALA A 485 25.44 -12.33 8.23
C ALA A 485 24.39 -12.37 7.09
N GLY A 486 24.82 -12.72 5.87
CA GLY A 486 23.97 -12.78 4.69
C GLY A 486 23.03 -13.99 4.70
N VAL A 487 21.86 -13.85 5.31
CA VAL A 487 20.83 -14.90 5.40
C VAL A 487 19.78 -14.84 4.29
N GLY A 488 19.86 -13.84 3.40
CA GLY A 488 18.84 -13.60 2.36
C GLY A 488 17.48 -13.30 2.97
N LEU A 489 16.62 -12.65 2.25
CA LEU A 489 15.22 -12.29 2.55
C LEU A 489 14.82 -12.25 4.03
N VAL A 490 14.82 -11.08 4.61
CA VAL A 490 14.43 -10.84 6.01
C VAL A 490 12.94 -10.55 6.07
N GLY A 491 12.26 -11.21 6.98
CA GLY A 491 10.86 -10.93 7.29
C GLY A 491 10.67 -9.61 8.06
N HIS A 492 9.43 -9.17 8.19
CA HIS A 492 9.04 -7.89 8.77
C HIS A 492 9.37 -7.68 10.25
N PHE A 493 9.73 -8.74 11.00
CA PHE A 493 9.92 -8.66 12.45
C PHE A 493 11.25 -9.19 12.86
N MET A 494 12.07 -8.28 13.34
CA MET A 494 13.28 -8.59 14.09
C MET A 494 13.03 -8.33 15.58
N GLN A 495 13.59 -9.17 16.42
CA GLN A 495 13.63 -8.91 17.86
C GLN A 495 14.99 -9.28 18.40
N TRP A 496 15.50 -8.45 19.29
CA TRP A 496 16.71 -8.73 20.01
C TRP A 496 16.48 -9.83 21.05
N GLN A 497 17.45 -10.69 21.22
CA GLN A 497 17.51 -11.53 22.43
C GLN A 497 17.84 -10.69 23.65
N PRO A 498 17.42 -11.12 24.86
CA PRO A 498 17.60 -10.35 26.10
C PRO A 498 19.03 -9.91 26.38
N GLY A 499 20.00 -10.74 26.01
CA GLY A 499 21.43 -10.45 26.17
C GLY A 499 22.00 -9.43 25.19
N GLY A 500 21.22 -9.02 24.19
CA GLY A 500 21.69 -8.11 23.14
C GLY A 500 22.74 -8.71 22.20
N ASP A 501 23.03 -10.02 22.31
CA ASP A 501 24.05 -10.73 21.54
C ASP A 501 23.55 -11.36 20.24
N ALA A 502 22.23 -11.42 20.04
CA ALA A 502 21.61 -12.03 18.88
C ALA A 502 20.27 -11.38 18.52
N LEU A 503 19.90 -11.54 17.25
CA LEU A 503 18.60 -11.18 16.69
C LEU A 503 17.83 -12.43 16.28
N ILE A 504 16.52 -12.39 16.48
CA ILE A 504 15.59 -13.37 15.95
C ILE A 504 14.66 -12.68 14.96
N PHE A 505 14.41 -13.32 13.83
CA PHE A 505 13.52 -12.82 12.78
C PHE A 505 12.93 -13.96 11.95
N ARG A 506 11.91 -13.63 11.18
CA ARG A 506 11.27 -14.56 10.27
C ARG A 506 11.81 -14.42 8.85
N CYS A 507 12.21 -15.56 8.26
CA CYS A 507 12.54 -15.65 6.85
C CYS A 507 11.43 -16.37 6.09
N PRO A 508 11.13 -16.00 4.83
CA PRO A 508 10.32 -16.82 3.95
C PRO A 508 11.01 -18.18 3.74
N GLY A 509 10.36 -19.25 4.11
CA GLY A 509 10.78 -20.61 3.78
C GLY A 509 9.96 -21.13 2.60
N GLY A 510 10.43 -22.19 1.91
CA GLY A 510 9.78 -22.78 0.73
C GLY A 510 8.38 -23.38 1.00
N GLY A 511 7.49 -22.64 1.68
CA GLY A 511 6.12 -23.02 1.99
C GLY A 511 5.62 -22.60 3.38
N ARG A 512 6.52 -22.34 4.33
CA ARG A 512 6.19 -21.77 5.66
C ARG A 512 7.32 -20.87 6.12
N PRO A 513 7.01 -19.75 6.81
CA PRO A 513 8.03 -18.90 7.41
C PRO A 513 8.91 -19.70 8.40
N VAL A 514 10.21 -19.48 8.35
CA VAL A 514 11.18 -20.10 9.26
C VAL A 514 11.72 -19.03 10.20
N THR A 515 11.75 -19.32 11.50
CA THR A 515 12.35 -18.43 12.50
C THR A 515 13.85 -18.70 12.58
N MET A 516 14.64 -17.64 12.37
CA MET A 516 16.10 -17.70 12.37
C MET A 516 16.65 -16.89 13.55
N LYS A 517 17.75 -17.36 14.11
CA LYS A 517 18.56 -16.63 15.09
C LYS A 517 19.91 -16.30 14.47
N VAL A 518 20.33 -15.05 14.53
CA VAL A 518 21.63 -14.56 14.05
C VAL A 518 22.37 -13.87 15.18
N ARG A 519 23.60 -14.27 15.41
CA ARG A 519 24.45 -13.68 16.45
C ARG A 519 25.25 -12.49 15.92
N LEU A 520 25.57 -11.54 16.81
CA LEU A 520 26.38 -10.38 16.45
C LEU A 520 27.84 -10.72 16.12
N ASP A 521 28.33 -11.88 16.55
CA ASP A 521 29.70 -12.34 16.31
C ASP A 521 29.95 -12.86 14.88
N GLY A 522 28.87 -12.91 14.05
CA GLY A 522 28.96 -13.37 12.66
C GLY A 522 28.96 -14.88 12.50
N SER A 523 28.64 -15.65 13.54
CA SER A 523 28.45 -17.11 13.42
C SER A 523 27.28 -17.45 12.50
N ASP A 524 27.26 -18.67 11.96
CA ASP A 524 26.22 -19.13 11.06
C ASP A 524 24.82 -19.02 11.68
N PRO A 525 23.80 -18.61 10.89
CA PRO A 525 22.44 -18.53 11.37
C PRO A 525 21.88 -19.86 11.84
N GLU A 526 21.20 -19.85 12.98
CA GLU A 526 20.54 -21.01 13.58
C GLU A 526 19.04 -21.01 13.25
N VAL A 527 18.49 -22.16 12.81
CA VAL A 527 17.04 -22.35 12.73
C VAL A 527 16.48 -22.59 14.12
N MET A 528 15.54 -21.76 14.54
CA MET A 528 14.88 -21.92 15.85
C MET A 528 13.88 -23.09 15.83
N PRO A 529 13.64 -23.73 16.99
CA PRO A 529 12.59 -24.74 17.14
C PRO A 529 11.22 -24.22 16.68
N GLU A 530 10.34 -25.14 16.34
CA GLU A 530 9.02 -24.88 15.80
C GLU A 530 8.21 -23.94 16.72
N VAL A 531 7.96 -22.72 16.27
CA VAL A 531 6.97 -21.78 16.81
C VAL A 531 5.76 -21.77 15.89
N ALA A 532 4.64 -21.22 16.33
CA ALA A 532 3.35 -21.33 15.65
C ALA A 532 3.31 -20.85 14.19
N GLY A 533 4.33 -20.12 13.71
CA GLY A 533 4.54 -19.82 12.29
C GLY A 533 3.73 -18.63 11.76
N GLY A 534 3.31 -17.71 12.61
CA GLY A 534 2.66 -16.45 12.22
C GLY A 534 3.63 -15.49 11.51
N ALA A 535 3.09 -14.51 10.78
CA ALA A 535 3.89 -13.48 10.11
C ALA A 535 4.49 -12.48 11.11
N HIS A 536 3.76 -12.17 12.18
CA HIS A 536 4.10 -11.16 13.18
C HIS A 536 4.18 -11.79 14.56
N MET A 537 5.21 -11.45 15.31
CA MET A 537 5.50 -12.06 16.61
C MET A 537 6.02 -11.05 17.63
N SER A 538 5.81 -11.34 18.91
CA SER A 538 6.36 -10.59 20.03
C SER A 538 6.77 -11.53 21.16
N TYR A 539 7.90 -11.25 21.81
CA TYR A 539 8.32 -11.95 23.01
C TYR A 539 7.53 -11.53 24.25
N SER A 540 7.25 -12.50 25.14
CA SER A 540 6.90 -12.16 26.52
C SER A 540 8.07 -11.44 27.21
N PRO A 541 7.82 -10.58 28.23
CA PRO A 541 8.89 -9.84 28.90
C PRO A 541 9.96 -10.71 29.57
N ASP A 542 9.58 -11.93 29.98
CA ASP A 542 10.50 -12.92 30.53
C ASP A 542 11.21 -13.77 29.45
N HIS A 543 10.92 -13.47 28.17
CA HIS A 543 11.44 -14.17 26.99
C HIS A 543 11.26 -15.68 26.98
N SER A 544 10.29 -16.19 27.73
CA SER A 544 9.98 -17.63 27.78
C SER A 544 8.97 -18.07 26.71
N ARG A 545 8.31 -17.11 26.05
CA ARG A 545 7.23 -17.34 25.07
C ARG A 545 7.28 -16.35 23.93
N ILE A 546 6.68 -16.75 22.83
CA ILE A 546 6.37 -15.89 21.68
C ILE A 546 4.86 -15.84 21.52
N MET A 547 4.30 -14.65 21.31
CA MET A 547 2.96 -14.42 20.82
C MET A 547 3.02 -14.24 19.31
N ASP A 548 2.27 -15.06 18.57
CA ASP A 548 2.15 -15.02 17.11
C ASP A 548 0.73 -14.68 16.68
N VAL A 549 0.61 -14.05 15.52
CA VAL A 549 -0.67 -13.95 14.78
C VAL A 549 -0.66 -14.92 13.60
N ILE A 550 -1.67 -15.78 13.50
CA ILE A 550 -1.82 -16.73 12.39
C ILE A 550 -3.05 -16.36 11.56
N GLY A 551 -2.86 -16.27 10.23
CA GLY A 551 -3.91 -15.98 9.27
C GLY A 551 -4.61 -14.64 9.50
N HIS A 552 -3.94 -13.68 10.14
CA HIS A 552 -4.51 -12.39 10.56
C HIS A 552 -5.81 -12.50 11.38
N LYS A 553 -6.01 -13.63 12.07
CA LYS A 553 -7.25 -13.92 12.84
C LYS A 553 -7.00 -14.38 14.26
N THR A 554 -5.97 -15.18 14.48
CA THR A 554 -5.80 -15.91 15.74
C THR A 554 -4.50 -15.54 16.41
N LEU A 555 -4.55 -15.30 17.74
CA LEU A 555 -3.34 -15.18 18.56
C LEU A 555 -2.95 -16.56 19.12
N TRP A 556 -1.67 -16.86 19.01
CA TRP A 556 -1.07 -18.09 19.47
C TRP A 556 0.08 -17.80 20.42
N VAL A 557 0.25 -18.62 21.43
CA VAL A 557 1.41 -18.60 22.32
C VAL A 557 2.25 -19.83 22.12
N SER A 558 3.52 -19.63 21.82
CA SER A 558 4.54 -20.67 21.64
C SER A 558 5.55 -20.63 22.77
N PRO A 559 5.60 -21.64 23.66
CA PRO A 559 6.65 -21.75 24.68
C PRO A 559 8.01 -22.05 24.04
N LEU A 560 9.07 -21.33 24.44
CA LEU A 560 10.42 -21.52 23.93
C LEU A 560 11.21 -22.65 24.60
N ASN A 561 10.65 -23.24 25.65
CA ASN A 561 11.24 -24.36 26.37
C ASN A 561 10.79 -25.75 25.87
N GLY A 562 10.22 -25.82 24.66
CA GLY A 562 9.82 -27.08 24.02
C GLY A 562 8.37 -27.50 24.23
N GLY A 563 7.49 -26.60 24.67
CA GLY A 563 6.03 -26.80 24.70
C GLY A 563 5.40 -26.66 23.32
N LYS A 564 4.16 -27.18 23.15
CA LYS A 564 3.41 -27.01 21.90
C LYS A 564 2.79 -25.62 21.84
N PRO A 565 2.73 -24.99 20.64
CA PRO A 565 1.95 -23.79 20.40
C PRO A 565 0.48 -24.00 20.73
N GLU A 566 -0.15 -23.03 21.39
CA GLU A 566 -1.58 -23.02 21.71
C GLU A 566 -2.27 -21.77 21.14
N LYS A 567 -3.45 -21.95 20.54
CA LYS A 567 -4.34 -20.82 20.20
C LYS A 567 -4.89 -20.24 21.50
N VAL A 568 -4.72 -18.93 21.70
CA VAL A 568 -5.15 -18.27 22.94
C VAL A 568 -6.30 -17.30 22.74
N PHE A 569 -6.45 -16.73 21.51
CA PHE A 569 -7.51 -15.77 21.27
C PHE A 569 -7.94 -15.74 19.79
N GLU A 570 -9.22 -15.45 19.56
CA GLU A 570 -9.86 -15.18 18.27
C GLU A 570 -11.14 -14.39 18.55
N PHE A 571 -11.50 -13.43 17.67
CA PHE A 571 -12.81 -12.80 17.73
C PHE A 571 -13.88 -13.74 17.17
N ASP A 572 -15.10 -13.69 17.73
CA ASP A 572 -16.25 -14.47 17.22
C ASP A 572 -16.71 -13.96 15.83
N ASP A 573 -16.46 -12.71 15.53
CA ASP A 573 -16.78 -12.09 14.24
C ASP A 573 -15.79 -12.55 13.17
N PRO A 574 -16.22 -13.28 12.12
CA PRO A 574 -15.35 -13.82 11.09
C PRO A 574 -14.68 -12.76 10.22
N ASP A 575 -15.21 -11.53 10.19
CA ASP A 575 -14.68 -10.43 9.38
C ASP A 575 -13.62 -9.63 10.11
N VAL A 576 -13.49 -9.79 11.43
CA VAL A 576 -12.44 -9.13 12.20
C VAL A 576 -11.09 -9.77 11.89
N ARG A 577 -10.14 -8.91 11.57
CA ARG A 577 -8.71 -9.24 11.41
C ARG A 577 -7.93 -8.65 12.57
N ILE A 578 -6.86 -9.31 12.96
CA ILE A 578 -5.92 -8.84 13.97
C ILE A 578 -4.50 -9.00 13.47
N ASP A 579 -3.63 -8.08 13.87
CA ASP A 579 -2.23 -8.13 13.49
C ASP A 579 -1.33 -7.43 14.52
N TYR A 580 -0.03 -7.50 14.31
CA TYR A 580 1.01 -6.81 15.10
C TYR A 580 0.87 -7.02 16.61
N PRO A 581 0.88 -8.26 17.12
CA PRO A 581 0.79 -8.49 18.54
C PRO A 581 2.05 -7.99 19.26
N VAL A 582 1.91 -7.13 20.26
CA VAL A 582 3.02 -6.59 21.04
C VAL A 582 2.73 -6.72 22.53
N TRP A 583 3.56 -7.51 23.21
CA TRP A 583 3.45 -7.68 24.65
C TRP A 583 3.85 -6.40 25.40
N SER A 584 3.10 -6.04 26.45
CA SER A 584 3.52 -4.96 27.33
C SER A 584 4.74 -5.36 28.16
N PRO A 585 5.66 -4.44 28.48
CA PRO A 585 6.81 -4.71 29.34
C PRO A 585 6.48 -5.29 30.73
N ASP A 586 5.30 -4.99 31.29
CA ASP A 586 4.81 -5.55 32.55
C ASP A 586 4.16 -6.95 32.41
N GLY A 587 4.06 -7.46 31.18
CA GLY A 587 3.52 -8.80 30.87
C GLY A 587 2.02 -8.96 30.99
N ARG A 588 1.27 -7.90 31.29
CA ARG A 588 -0.17 -7.97 31.59
C ARG A 588 -1.07 -7.76 30.39
N TRP A 589 -0.53 -7.24 29.29
CA TRP A 589 -1.29 -6.87 28.11
C TRP A 589 -0.59 -7.31 26.83
N VAL A 590 -1.39 -7.57 25.81
CA VAL A 590 -0.93 -7.68 24.44
C VAL A 590 -1.67 -6.62 23.64
N LEU A 591 -0.94 -5.67 23.02
CA LEU A 591 -1.48 -4.79 21.99
C LEU A 591 -1.63 -5.58 20.70
N PHE A 592 -2.57 -5.20 19.88
CA PHE A 592 -2.68 -5.64 18.50
C PHE A 592 -3.50 -4.65 17.69
N ASP A 593 -3.25 -4.62 16.40
CA ASP A 593 -4.08 -3.92 15.44
C ASP A 593 -5.32 -4.77 15.19
N ARG A 594 -6.49 -4.15 15.28
CA ARG A 594 -7.76 -4.74 14.89
C ARG A 594 -8.31 -3.98 13.71
N PHE A 595 -8.54 -4.68 12.63
CA PHE A 595 -9.27 -4.10 11.50
C PHE A 595 -10.50 -4.93 11.20
N ARG A 596 -11.54 -4.21 10.86
CA ARG A 596 -12.72 -4.77 10.25
C ARG A 596 -12.77 -4.15 8.87
N PRO A 597 -12.71 -4.94 7.80
CA PRO A 597 -13.04 -4.41 6.48
C PRO A 597 -14.47 -3.88 6.57
N GLN A 598 -14.63 -2.58 6.71
CA GLN A 598 -15.92 -1.92 6.58
C GLN A 598 -16.09 -1.66 5.10
N GLY A 599 -17.08 -2.30 4.49
CA GLY A 599 -17.46 -2.31 3.11
C GLY A 599 -16.73 -1.36 2.17
N GLY A 600 -16.12 -1.89 1.13
CA GLY A 600 -15.68 -1.09 0.00
C GLY A 600 -16.91 -0.73 -0.82
N ASP A 601 -17.13 0.57 -1.06
CA ASP A 601 -18.13 1.03 -2.02
C ASP A 601 -17.45 1.39 -3.33
N ILE A 602 -18.15 1.22 -4.43
CA ILE A 602 -17.69 1.71 -5.72
C ILE A 602 -18.15 3.14 -5.92
N TRP A 603 -17.19 4.01 -6.21
CA TRP A 603 -17.40 5.42 -6.49
C TRP A 603 -17.06 5.74 -7.94
N MET A 604 -17.66 6.80 -8.45
CA MET A 604 -17.41 7.32 -9.78
C MET A 604 -17.00 8.78 -9.71
N MET A 605 -16.00 9.12 -10.50
CA MET A 605 -15.57 10.49 -10.75
C MET A 605 -15.85 10.87 -12.20
N GLU A 606 -16.45 12.05 -12.40
CA GLU A 606 -16.68 12.68 -13.72
C GLU A 606 -15.95 14.02 -13.78
N ASN A 607 -15.67 14.53 -15.00
CA ASN A 607 -15.01 15.82 -15.24
C ASN A 607 -13.60 15.95 -14.60
N PHE A 608 -12.78 14.91 -14.74
CA PHE A 608 -11.45 14.84 -14.11
C PHE A 608 -10.29 14.98 -15.12
N GLU A 609 -10.54 14.95 -16.44
CA GLU A 609 -9.56 15.18 -17.52
C GLU A 609 -9.50 16.62 -17.99
#